data_606bb430f9b50b2acc876f32e039857a
#
_entry.id   606bb430f9b50b2acc876f32e039857a
#
_cell.length_a   1.000
_cell.length_b   1.000
_cell.length_c   1.000
_cell.angle_alpha   90.00
_cell.angle_beta   90.00
_cell.angle_gamma   90.00
#
_symmetry.space_group_name_H-M   'P 1'
#
loop_
_entity.id
_entity.type
_entity.pdbx_description
1 polymer ?
#
loop_
_entity_poly.entity_id
_entity_poly.type
_entity_poly.pdbx_seq_one_letter_code
_entity_poly.pdbx_strand_id
1 'polypeptide(L)'
;MSNEKNENDVEFESVGVVELPEARVIGLYGDVNEENSQEAIVSLLHLHYNRGSEVTDDGTVISLPIEFYVSTGGGMVAEMFAMYDLMRMVRKDCAIQTFGIGKVMSAGVLLLAAGTKGERRIGKNCRIMLHRVLTGDSGSLHSFQATYNEAEIVEEMMFRALADE
;
A
#
# COMPACT_ATOMS: atom_id res chain seq x y z
N MET A 1 -66.75 20.73 28.97
CA MET A 1 -65.61 19.81 29.07
C MET A 1 -64.74 20.10 27.87
N SER A 2 -63.68 20.89 28.05
CA SER A 2 -62.77 21.40 27.06
C SER A 2 -61.62 20.38 26.87
N ASN A 3 -61.49 19.94 25.66
CA ASN A 3 -60.28 19.12 25.22
C ASN A 3 -59.11 20.05 25.03
N GLU A 4 -58.18 20.04 25.94
CA GLU A 4 -56.86 20.62 25.75
C GLU A 4 -56.04 19.68 24.81
N LYS A 5 -55.73 20.18 23.63
CA LYS A 5 -54.73 19.58 22.75
C LYS A 5 -53.35 19.90 23.32
N ASN A 6 -52.60 18.88 23.65
CA ASN A 6 -51.21 18.98 24.04
C ASN A 6 -50.37 19.27 22.75
N GLU A 7 -49.95 20.52 22.58
CA GLU A 7 -48.99 20.97 21.53
C GLU A 7 -47.57 20.83 22.08
N ASN A 8 -46.99 19.66 22.01
CA ASN A 8 -45.53 19.48 22.19
C ASN A 8 -45.06 18.12 21.67
N ASP A 9 -45.56 17.65 20.55
CA ASP A 9 -44.86 16.60 19.80
C ASP A 9 -43.82 17.25 18.88
N VAL A 10 -42.61 17.47 19.40
CA VAL A 10 -41.46 17.80 18.57
C VAL A 10 -41.07 16.52 17.83
N GLU A 11 -41.48 16.39 16.57
CA GLU A 11 -40.94 15.38 15.66
C GLU A 11 -39.46 15.66 15.51
N PHE A 12 -38.63 14.84 16.15
CA PHE A 12 -37.22 14.75 15.81
C PHE A 12 -37.12 14.10 14.42
N GLU A 13 -36.92 14.92 13.39
CA GLU A 13 -36.48 14.42 12.11
C GLU A 13 -35.22 13.59 12.37
N SER A 14 -35.27 12.30 12.04
CA SER A 14 -34.10 11.41 12.08
C SER A 14 -33.06 12.00 11.16
N VAL A 15 -32.03 12.60 11.73
CA VAL A 15 -30.83 13.00 10.98
C VAL A 15 -30.31 11.70 10.34
N GLY A 16 -30.44 11.59 9.02
CA GLY A 16 -29.97 10.44 8.29
C GLY A 16 -28.47 10.24 8.63
N VAL A 17 -28.14 9.07 9.13
CA VAL A 17 -26.74 8.68 9.34
C VAL A 17 -26.10 8.66 7.96
N VAL A 18 -25.27 9.66 7.65
CA VAL A 18 -24.44 9.64 6.46
C VAL A 18 -23.37 8.57 6.71
N GLU A 19 -23.55 7.42 6.14
CA GLU A 19 -22.47 6.41 6.11
C GLU A 19 -21.31 6.99 5.30
N LEU A 20 -20.24 7.35 6.00
CA LEU A 20 -19.00 7.74 5.34
C LEU A 20 -18.41 6.49 4.66
N PRO A 21 -17.91 6.62 3.41
CA PRO A 21 -17.28 5.49 2.75
C PRO A 21 -16.11 5.00 3.61
N GLU A 22 -15.99 3.69 3.75
CA GLU A 22 -14.91 3.06 4.50
C GLU A 22 -13.57 3.48 3.89
N ALA A 23 -12.66 3.98 4.74
CA ALA A 23 -11.36 4.45 4.27
C ALA A 23 -10.53 3.28 3.71
N ARG A 24 -10.15 3.37 2.45
CA ARG A 24 -9.34 2.36 1.76
C ARG A 24 -7.87 2.73 1.76
N VAL A 25 -7.30 2.84 2.96
CA VAL A 25 -5.96 3.38 3.19
C VAL A 25 -5.09 2.36 3.92
N ILE A 26 -3.86 2.20 3.45
CA ILE A 26 -2.82 1.38 4.06
C ILE A 26 -1.59 2.25 4.27
N GLY A 27 -0.86 2.01 5.36
CA GLY A 27 0.41 2.67 5.65
C GLY A 27 1.52 1.66 5.90
N LEU A 28 2.65 1.82 5.23
CA LEU A 28 3.90 1.14 5.55
C LEU A 28 4.87 2.16 6.17
N TYR A 29 5.04 2.06 7.47
CA TYR A 29 5.91 2.94 8.25
C TYR A 29 7.01 2.15 8.96
N GLY A 30 8.23 2.69 8.98
CA GLY A 30 9.37 2.00 9.59
C GLY A 30 10.07 1.05 8.63
N ASP A 31 10.66 -0.03 9.15
CA ASP A 31 11.44 -0.96 8.35
C ASP A 31 10.54 -1.96 7.60
N VAL A 32 11.00 -2.39 6.42
CA VAL A 32 10.42 -3.52 5.69
C VAL A 32 10.90 -4.80 6.37
N ASN A 33 10.08 -5.34 7.27
CA ASN A 33 10.32 -6.55 8.05
C ASN A 33 9.07 -7.44 8.05
N GLU A 34 9.15 -8.61 8.65
CA GLU A 34 8.05 -9.58 8.67
C GLU A 34 6.76 -8.99 9.26
N GLU A 35 6.85 -8.26 10.39
CA GLU A 35 5.68 -7.70 11.08
C GLU A 35 4.96 -6.64 10.24
N ASN A 36 5.68 -5.59 9.81
CA ASN A 36 5.11 -4.49 9.01
C ASN A 36 4.61 -4.99 7.64
N SER A 37 5.30 -5.96 7.05
CA SER A 37 4.91 -6.55 5.76
C SER A 37 3.67 -7.41 5.88
N GLN A 38 3.56 -8.20 6.95
CA GLN A 38 2.37 -8.99 7.23
C GLN A 38 1.14 -8.08 7.38
N GLU A 39 1.24 -6.99 8.14
CA GLU A 39 0.14 -6.04 8.31
C GLU A 39 -0.29 -5.42 6.97
N ALA A 40 0.67 -4.98 6.16
CA ALA A 40 0.40 -4.40 4.85
C ALA A 40 -0.23 -5.43 3.89
N ILE A 41 0.27 -6.66 3.86
CA ILE A 41 -0.23 -7.77 3.03
C ILE A 41 -1.66 -8.12 3.41
N VAL A 42 -1.95 -8.32 4.70
CA VAL A 42 -3.30 -8.64 5.18
C VAL A 42 -4.28 -7.51 4.86
N SER A 43 -3.86 -6.26 5.04
CA SER A 43 -4.68 -5.09 4.71
C SER A 43 -4.95 -4.98 3.21
N LEU A 44 -3.95 -5.21 2.35
CA LEU A 44 -4.12 -5.25 0.90
C LEU A 44 -5.11 -6.32 0.46
N LEU A 45 -4.99 -7.54 1.00
CA LEU A 45 -5.91 -8.64 0.73
C LEU A 45 -7.32 -8.31 1.20
N HIS A 46 -7.48 -7.78 2.41
CA HIS A 46 -8.77 -7.37 2.93
C HIS A 46 -9.45 -6.35 2.01
N LEU A 47 -8.75 -5.29 1.64
CA LEU A 47 -9.28 -4.25 0.74
C LEU A 47 -9.50 -4.76 -0.69
N HIS A 48 -8.72 -5.73 -1.16
CA HIS A 48 -8.91 -6.35 -2.45
C HIS A 48 -10.19 -7.19 -2.51
N TYR A 49 -10.45 -8.03 -1.49
CA TYR A 49 -11.65 -8.87 -1.45
C TYR A 49 -12.92 -8.09 -1.06
N ASN A 50 -12.79 -7.01 -0.31
CA ASN A 50 -13.88 -6.12 0.07
C ASN A 50 -13.83 -4.81 -0.74
N ARG A 51 -13.60 -4.91 -2.05
CA ARG A 51 -13.54 -3.75 -2.92
C ARG A 51 -14.92 -3.12 -3.10
N GLY A 52 -15.01 -1.84 -2.74
CA GLY A 52 -16.13 -1.02 -3.14
C GLY A 52 -16.07 -0.70 -4.63
N SER A 53 -17.18 -0.28 -5.19
CA SER A 53 -17.25 0.18 -6.57
C SER A 53 -18.04 1.48 -6.67
N GLU A 54 -17.71 2.26 -7.68
CA GLU A 54 -18.48 3.45 -8.07
C GLU A 54 -18.85 3.36 -9.54
N VAL A 55 -19.90 4.07 -9.90
CA VAL A 55 -20.35 4.19 -11.29
C VAL A 55 -19.92 5.56 -11.80
N THR A 56 -19.09 5.57 -12.83
CA THR A 56 -18.64 6.79 -13.50
C THR A 56 -19.75 7.45 -14.32
N ASP A 57 -19.56 8.71 -14.73
CA ASP A 57 -20.56 9.49 -15.49
C ASP A 57 -20.98 8.82 -16.82
N ASP A 58 -20.11 8.00 -17.40
CA ASP A 58 -20.38 7.21 -18.61
C ASP A 58 -21.06 5.86 -18.34
N GLY A 59 -21.37 5.55 -17.07
CA GLY A 59 -22.02 4.29 -16.65
C GLY A 59 -21.04 3.12 -16.44
N THR A 60 -19.74 3.33 -16.52
CA THR A 60 -18.73 2.29 -16.25
C THR A 60 -18.63 2.05 -14.75
N VAL A 61 -18.61 0.78 -14.33
CA VAL A 61 -18.38 0.40 -12.92
C VAL A 61 -16.89 0.21 -12.70
N ILE A 62 -16.30 1.01 -11.82
CA ILE A 62 -14.90 0.92 -11.44
C ILE A 62 -14.74 0.54 -9.96
N SER A 63 -13.70 -0.21 -9.64
CA SER A 63 -13.34 -0.50 -8.25
C SER A 63 -12.75 0.74 -7.59
N LEU A 64 -13.14 1.03 -6.35
CA LEU A 64 -12.56 2.12 -5.57
C LEU A 64 -11.07 1.87 -5.35
N PRO A 65 -10.19 2.88 -5.56
CA PRO A 65 -8.76 2.72 -5.41
C PRO A 65 -8.35 2.43 -3.95
N ILE A 66 -7.15 1.87 -3.79
CA ILE A 66 -6.49 1.73 -2.50
C ILE A 66 -5.39 2.79 -2.41
N GLU A 67 -5.38 3.59 -1.37
CA GLU A 67 -4.30 4.51 -1.07
C GLU A 67 -3.23 3.80 -0.23
N PHE A 68 -1.99 3.80 -0.70
CA PHE A 68 -0.88 3.15 0.00
C PHE A 68 0.23 4.17 0.31
N TYR A 69 0.34 4.54 1.57
CA TYR A 69 1.33 5.49 2.07
C TYR A 69 2.62 4.77 2.48
N VAL A 70 3.75 5.24 1.97
CA VAL A 70 5.08 4.63 2.19
C VAL A 70 6.02 5.62 2.86
N SER A 71 6.52 5.26 4.04
CA SER A 71 7.57 6.00 4.75
C SER A 71 8.53 5.01 5.40
N THR A 72 9.58 4.59 4.68
CA THR A 72 10.47 3.53 5.11
C THR A 72 11.93 3.81 4.79
N GLY A 73 12.82 3.29 5.65
CA GLY A 73 14.26 3.21 5.38
C GLY A 73 14.65 2.05 4.46
N GLY A 74 13.71 1.18 4.10
CA GLY A 74 13.96 -0.09 3.42
C GLY A 74 13.98 -1.26 4.37
N GLY A 75 14.56 -2.38 4.00
CA GLY A 75 14.67 -3.56 4.85
C GLY A 75 14.80 -4.86 4.06
N MET A 76 14.11 -5.91 4.50
CA MET A 76 14.25 -7.28 4.01
C MET A 76 13.73 -7.42 2.58
N VAL A 77 14.55 -8.02 1.74
CA VAL A 77 14.27 -8.19 0.30
C VAL A 77 13.11 -9.18 0.06
N ALA A 78 13.05 -10.25 0.83
CA ALA A 78 11.97 -11.23 0.71
C ALA A 78 10.60 -10.57 0.97
N GLU A 79 10.52 -9.76 2.02
CA GLU A 79 9.30 -9.03 2.39
C GLU A 79 8.94 -7.96 1.35
N MET A 80 9.93 -7.28 0.80
CA MET A 80 9.73 -6.34 -0.30
C MET A 80 9.09 -7.03 -1.52
N PHE A 81 9.62 -8.18 -1.95
CA PHE A 81 9.08 -8.91 -3.10
C PHE A 81 7.70 -9.50 -2.81
N ALA A 82 7.45 -9.99 -1.59
CA ALA A 82 6.13 -10.49 -1.21
C ALA A 82 5.05 -9.40 -1.37
N MET A 83 5.31 -8.18 -0.87
CA MET A 83 4.42 -7.04 -1.06
C MET A 83 4.33 -6.60 -2.53
N TYR A 84 5.46 -6.54 -3.23
CA TYR A 84 5.51 -6.15 -4.65
C TYR A 84 4.65 -7.06 -5.53
N ASP A 85 4.80 -8.38 -5.39
CA ASP A 85 4.03 -9.35 -6.17
C ASP A 85 2.54 -9.26 -5.87
N LEU A 86 2.17 -9.10 -4.58
CA LEU A 86 0.79 -8.89 -4.20
C LEU A 86 0.22 -7.59 -4.78
N MET A 87 0.95 -6.49 -4.72
CA MET A 87 0.52 -5.22 -5.30
C MET A 87 0.30 -5.36 -6.81
N ARG A 88 1.18 -6.06 -7.52
CA ARG A 88 1.01 -6.34 -8.96
C ARG A 88 -0.23 -7.18 -9.26
N MET A 89 -0.59 -8.10 -8.38
CA MET A 89 -1.81 -8.88 -8.48
C MET A 89 -3.04 -7.98 -8.27
N VAL A 90 -3.08 -7.25 -7.17
CA VAL A 90 -4.22 -6.40 -6.76
C VAL A 90 -4.51 -5.30 -7.77
N ARG A 91 -3.49 -4.63 -8.31
CA ARG A 91 -3.67 -3.49 -9.23
C ARG A 91 -4.26 -3.86 -10.60
N LYS A 92 -4.43 -5.15 -10.89
CA LYS A 92 -5.17 -5.61 -12.08
C LYS A 92 -6.67 -5.38 -11.95
N ASP A 93 -7.17 -5.43 -10.73
CA ASP A 93 -8.60 -5.34 -10.41
C ASP A 93 -8.97 -4.02 -9.73
N CYS A 94 -8.01 -3.39 -9.05
CA CYS A 94 -8.21 -2.21 -8.22
C CYS A 94 -6.97 -1.33 -8.25
N ALA A 95 -7.09 -0.08 -8.65
CA ALA A 95 -5.95 0.83 -8.68
C ALA A 95 -5.32 1.00 -7.29
N ILE A 96 -3.99 0.97 -7.23
CA ILE A 96 -3.22 1.29 -6.03
C ILE A 96 -2.55 2.64 -6.23
N GLN A 97 -2.99 3.62 -5.46
CA GLN A 97 -2.39 4.97 -5.43
C GLN A 97 -1.29 4.97 -4.38
N THR A 98 -0.04 5.11 -4.79
CA THR A 98 1.09 5.14 -3.85
C THR A 98 1.51 6.57 -3.53
N PHE A 99 1.80 6.82 -2.24
CA PHE A 99 2.22 8.12 -1.73
C PHE A 99 3.51 7.97 -0.92
N GLY A 100 4.62 8.45 -1.46
CA GLY A 100 5.89 8.55 -0.72
C GLY A 100 5.89 9.76 0.21
N ILE A 101 6.06 9.56 1.51
CA ILE A 101 6.10 10.63 2.51
C ILE A 101 7.34 10.49 3.41
N GLY A 102 7.90 11.63 3.82
CA GLY A 102 9.10 11.69 4.67
C GLY A 102 10.33 11.07 4.01
N LYS A 103 10.43 9.74 4.00
CA LYS A 103 11.53 9.01 3.35
C LYS A 103 11.02 7.74 2.68
N VAL A 104 11.53 7.45 1.48
CA VAL A 104 11.30 6.20 0.75
C VAL A 104 12.67 5.71 0.25
N MET A 105 13.25 4.75 0.94
CA MET A 105 14.62 4.32 0.70
C MET A 105 14.69 2.82 0.42
N SER A 106 15.70 2.40 -0.37
CA SER A 106 16.02 0.99 -0.61
C SER A 106 14.79 0.20 -1.09
N ALA A 107 14.39 -0.88 -0.38
CA ALA A 107 13.19 -1.68 -0.65
C ALA A 107 11.91 -0.84 -0.86
N GLY A 108 11.77 0.27 -0.14
CA GLY A 108 10.62 1.16 -0.26
C GLY A 108 10.46 1.78 -1.64
N VAL A 109 11.55 1.95 -2.38
CA VAL A 109 11.51 2.54 -3.73
C VAL A 109 10.73 1.65 -4.70
N LEU A 110 10.95 0.32 -4.65
CA LEU A 110 10.20 -0.63 -5.46
C LEU A 110 8.71 -0.66 -5.05
N LEU A 111 8.41 -0.59 -3.75
CA LEU A 111 7.04 -0.56 -3.27
C LEU A 111 6.30 0.72 -3.69
N LEU A 112 6.97 1.87 -3.67
CA LEU A 112 6.40 3.10 -4.22
C LEU A 112 6.16 2.97 -5.74
N ALA A 113 7.10 2.39 -6.46
CA ALA A 113 7.01 2.16 -7.90
C ALA A 113 5.94 1.12 -8.28
N ALA A 114 5.58 0.19 -7.37
CA ALA A 114 4.56 -0.83 -7.59
C ALA A 114 3.12 -0.30 -7.65
N GLY A 115 2.89 0.97 -7.35
CA GLY A 115 1.59 1.62 -7.56
C GLY A 115 1.16 1.63 -9.02
N THR A 116 -0.12 1.85 -9.26
CA THR A 116 -0.67 1.98 -10.62
C THR A 116 0.01 3.13 -11.37
N LYS A 117 0.39 2.91 -12.62
CA LYS A 117 1.05 3.95 -13.45
C LYS A 117 0.16 5.17 -13.58
N GLY A 118 0.71 6.36 -13.30
CA GLY A 118 -0.03 7.62 -13.24
C GLY A 118 -0.59 7.96 -11.85
N GLU A 119 -0.65 6.99 -10.93
CA GLU A 119 -1.20 7.16 -9.58
C GLU A 119 -0.12 7.14 -8.48
N ARG A 120 1.14 7.36 -8.85
CA ARG A 120 2.29 7.40 -7.95
C ARG A 120 2.60 8.84 -7.59
N ARG A 121 2.69 9.14 -6.31
CA ARG A 121 2.86 10.51 -5.80
C ARG A 121 3.95 10.55 -4.74
N ILE A 122 4.61 11.70 -4.66
CA ILE A 122 5.69 11.94 -3.70
C ILE A 122 5.42 13.28 -3.03
N GLY A 123 5.44 13.29 -1.70
CA GLY A 123 5.34 14.51 -0.93
C GLY A 123 6.52 15.46 -1.20
N LYS A 124 6.29 16.77 -1.21
CA LYS A 124 7.29 17.80 -1.50
C LYS A 124 8.59 17.65 -0.70
N ASN A 125 8.50 17.16 0.52
CA ASN A 125 9.65 17.00 1.44
C ASN A 125 10.10 15.53 1.55
N CYS A 126 9.54 14.62 0.74
CA CYS A 126 9.94 13.23 0.74
C CYS A 126 11.32 13.07 0.09
N ARG A 127 12.17 12.27 0.72
CA ARG A 127 13.48 11.91 0.18
C ARG A 127 13.47 10.47 -0.30
N ILE A 128 13.95 10.28 -1.52
CA ILE A 128 14.11 8.96 -2.13
C ILE A 128 15.60 8.64 -2.20
N MET A 129 15.95 7.39 -1.84
CA MET A 129 17.30 6.90 -1.99
C MET A 129 17.28 5.44 -2.46
N LEU A 130 17.91 5.21 -3.60
CA LEU A 130 18.15 3.88 -4.15
C LEU A 130 19.62 3.55 -4.01
N HIS A 131 19.93 2.35 -3.55
CA HIS A 131 21.28 1.81 -3.48
C HIS A 131 21.30 0.34 -3.89
N ARG A 132 22.49 -0.21 -4.11
CA ARG A 132 22.67 -1.64 -4.40
C ARG A 132 22.31 -2.50 -3.18
N VAL A 133 21.98 -3.76 -3.43
CA VAL A 133 21.70 -4.72 -2.36
C VAL A 133 22.86 -4.80 -1.39
N LEU A 134 22.57 -4.67 -0.11
CA LEU A 134 23.55 -4.87 0.96
C LEU A 134 23.41 -6.30 1.48
N THR A 135 24.51 -7.01 1.56
CA THR A 135 24.55 -8.35 2.14
C THR A 135 25.78 -8.50 3.03
N GLY A 136 25.73 -9.47 3.91
CA GLY A 136 26.86 -9.85 4.77
C GLY A 136 26.67 -11.29 5.21
N ASP A 137 27.78 -11.99 5.39
CA ASP A 137 27.79 -13.35 5.89
C ASP A 137 28.96 -13.53 6.86
N SER A 138 28.86 -14.55 7.73
CA SER A 138 29.91 -14.98 8.61
C SER A 138 29.98 -16.51 8.55
N GLY A 139 31.11 -17.05 8.11
CA GLY A 139 31.22 -18.50 8.00
C GLY A 139 32.36 -18.97 7.10
N SER A 140 32.16 -20.09 6.42
CA SER A 140 33.12 -20.64 5.49
C SER A 140 33.18 -19.83 4.18
N LEU A 141 34.30 -19.95 3.46
CA LEU A 141 34.44 -19.37 2.10
C LEU A 141 33.28 -19.80 1.18
N HIS A 142 32.84 -21.03 1.29
CA HIS A 142 31.74 -21.56 0.49
C HIS A 142 30.42 -20.87 0.83
N SER A 143 30.11 -20.64 2.13
CA SER A 143 28.95 -19.88 2.57
C SER A 143 28.98 -18.45 2.02
N PHE A 144 30.13 -17.80 2.13
CA PHE A 144 30.33 -16.45 1.62
C PHE A 144 30.07 -16.34 0.10
N GLN A 145 30.55 -17.34 -0.67
CA GLN A 145 30.29 -17.35 -2.11
C GLN A 145 28.81 -17.59 -2.44
N ALA A 146 28.13 -18.44 -1.69
CA ALA A 146 26.70 -18.68 -1.89
C ALA A 146 25.87 -17.40 -1.61
N THR A 147 26.16 -16.71 -0.51
CA THR A 147 25.50 -15.45 -0.13
C THR A 147 25.77 -14.34 -1.16
N TYR A 148 26.99 -14.27 -1.68
CA TYR A 148 27.33 -13.31 -2.73
C TYR A 148 26.54 -13.57 -4.02
N ASN A 149 26.49 -14.82 -4.48
CA ASN A 149 25.74 -15.20 -5.69
C ASN A 149 24.24 -14.91 -5.54
N GLU A 150 23.68 -15.18 -4.37
CA GLU A 150 22.27 -14.86 -4.08
C GLU A 150 22.02 -13.35 -4.11
N ALA A 151 22.93 -12.55 -3.56
CA ALA A 151 22.82 -11.09 -3.59
C ALA A 151 22.83 -10.53 -5.02
N GLU A 152 23.65 -11.10 -5.93
CA GLU A 152 23.65 -10.72 -7.35
C GLU A 152 22.31 -11.05 -8.03
N ILE A 153 21.73 -12.22 -7.76
CA ILE A 153 20.43 -12.62 -8.31
C ILE A 153 19.33 -11.66 -7.84
N VAL A 154 19.30 -11.42 -6.56
CA VAL A 154 18.30 -10.53 -5.92
C VAL A 154 18.41 -9.10 -6.44
N GLU A 155 19.64 -8.60 -6.61
CA GLU A 155 19.88 -7.26 -7.17
C GLU A 155 19.37 -7.16 -8.62
N GLU A 156 19.64 -8.16 -9.44
CA GLU A 156 19.13 -8.21 -10.80
C GLU A 156 17.59 -8.26 -10.84
N MET A 157 16.96 -9.06 -9.97
CA MET A 157 15.51 -9.10 -9.84
C MET A 157 14.93 -7.73 -9.47
N MET A 158 15.54 -7.05 -8.51
CA MET A 158 15.09 -5.72 -8.07
C MET A 158 15.19 -4.68 -9.19
N PHE A 159 16.31 -4.64 -9.92
CA PHE A 159 16.47 -3.70 -11.03
C PHE A 159 15.53 -4.00 -12.20
N ARG A 160 15.29 -5.27 -12.52
CA ARG A 160 14.29 -5.66 -13.53
C ARG A 160 12.89 -5.23 -13.09
N ALA A 161 12.51 -5.51 -11.85
CA ALA A 161 11.21 -5.09 -11.31
C ALA A 161 11.02 -3.56 -11.38
N LEU A 162 12.06 -2.79 -11.04
CA LEU A 162 12.03 -1.31 -11.15
C LEU A 162 11.95 -0.83 -12.61
N ALA A 163 12.59 -1.53 -13.54
CA ALA A 163 12.54 -1.18 -14.96
C ALA A 163 11.17 -1.48 -15.61
N ASP A 164 10.45 -2.46 -15.08
CA ASP A 164 9.09 -2.83 -15.52
C ASP A 164 8.04 -1.81 -15.06
N GLU A 165 8.32 -1.08 -13.99
CA GLU A 165 7.44 -0.08 -13.40
C GLU A 165 7.64 1.31 -13.98
#